data_7fd0e2a30bdf1939e042727d25566b23
#
_entry.id   7fd0e2a30bdf1939e042727d25566b23
#
_cell.length_a   1.000
_cell.length_b   1.000
_cell.length_c   1.000
_cell.angle_alpha   90.00
_cell.angle_beta   90.00
_cell.angle_gamma   90.00
#
_symmetry.space_group_name_H-M   'P 1'
#
loop_
_entity.id
_entity.type
_entity.pdbx_description
1 polymer ?
#
loop_
_entity_poly.entity_id
_entity_poly.type
_entity_poly.pdbx_seq_one_letter_code
_entity_poly.pdbx_strand_id
1 'polypeptide(L)'
;MHRGCLVLVVSLLAASPAQGQPPAQGGLRIITFGAHPDDCELEAGGVATKWAALGHKFKCVAVTNGDVGHAVLAGGPLALRRRAEAQAAARILGIETEILDNHDGELMVTLENRRKIARLIREWQADVVISHRPNDYHPDHRYTGVLVMDAAYMVQVPFFGPEVPPLKKNPVFFFSEDRFQKPNPFSGDVVVAIDDVVEKKLGVMEAMESQFYEGGCCDVPAGGLPQDAAGKAARKKQVRDLFSARFSRTADRFRARLVARYGQERGAAVKYAEAFELCEYGRQPDEAEIKRLFPFFP
;
A
#
# COMPACT_ATOMS: atom_id res chain seq x y z
N MET A 1 1.04 -71.60 -31.26
CA MET A 1 1.71 -70.85 -30.17
C MET A 1 1.81 -69.39 -30.60
N HIS A 2 0.83 -68.55 -30.23
CA HIS A 2 0.84 -67.10 -30.52
C HIS A 2 1.07 -66.39 -29.24
N ARG A 3 2.19 -65.70 -29.11
CA ARG A 3 2.51 -64.79 -28.00
C ARG A 3 1.96 -63.39 -28.32
N GLY A 4 0.93 -62.98 -27.64
CA GLY A 4 0.42 -61.59 -27.68
C GLY A 4 1.30 -60.67 -26.85
N CYS A 5 1.78 -59.60 -27.47
CA CYS A 5 2.55 -58.53 -26.82
C CYS A 5 1.56 -57.48 -26.32
N LEU A 6 1.48 -57.30 -25.00
CA LEU A 6 0.66 -56.29 -24.37
C LEU A 6 1.45 -54.97 -24.33
N VAL A 7 1.03 -53.96 -25.10
CA VAL A 7 1.60 -52.62 -25.07
C VAL A 7 0.86 -51.80 -24.02
N LEU A 8 1.55 -51.45 -22.96
CA LEU A 8 1.03 -50.54 -21.90
C LEU A 8 1.21 -49.09 -22.36
N VAL A 9 0.12 -48.42 -22.71
CA VAL A 9 0.13 -47.00 -23.02
C VAL A 9 0.00 -46.22 -21.68
N VAL A 10 1.09 -45.60 -21.24
CA VAL A 10 1.10 -44.67 -20.09
C VAL A 10 0.74 -43.28 -20.60
N SER A 11 -0.48 -42.84 -20.32
CA SER A 11 -0.93 -41.47 -20.61
C SER A 11 -0.38 -40.52 -19.55
N LEU A 12 0.62 -39.71 -19.93
CA LEU A 12 1.05 -38.56 -19.13
C LEU A 12 -0.04 -37.45 -19.21
N LEU A 13 -0.78 -37.24 -18.13
CA LEU A 13 -1.59 -36.06 -17.93
C LEU A 13 -0.66 -34.88 -17.63
N ALA A 14 -0.41 -34.05 -18.66
CA ALA A 14 0.25 -32.76 -18.47
C ALA A 14 -0.72 -31.82 -17.74
N ALA A 15 -0.36 -31.42 -16.53
CA ALA A 15 -1.06 -30.36 -15.79
C ALA A 15 -0.85 -29.04 -16.53
N SER A 16 -1.90 -28.51 -17.15
CA SER A 16 -1.91 -27.16 -17.71
C SER A 16 -1.72 -26.15 -16.60
N PRO A 17 -0.86 -25.12 -16.77
CA PRO A 17 -0.80 -24.03 -15.82
C PRO A 17 -2.14 -23.28 -15.82
N ALA A 18 -2.65 -22.99 -14.63
CA ALA A 18 -3.87 -22.21 -14.45
C ALA A 18 -3.70 -20.84 -15.14
N GLN A 19 -4.37 -20.66 -16.27
CA GLN A 19 -4.46 -19.38 -16.94
C GLN A 19 -5.31 -18.47 -16.08
N GLY A 20 -4.68 -17.44 -15.49
CA GLY A 20 -5.40 -16.36 -14.84
C GLY A 20 -6.41 -15.74 -15.80
N GLN A 21 -7.64 -15.49 -15.33
CA GLN A 21 -8.66 -14.81 -16.12
C GLN A 21 -8.11 -13.47 -16.65
N PRO A 22 -8.34 -13.13 -17.93
CA PRO A 22 -7.95 -11.84 -18.46
C PRO A 22 -8.66 -10.73 -17.67
N PRO A 23 -7.99 -9.59 -17.39
CA PRO A 23 -8.61 -8.47 -16.70
C PRO A 23 -9.83 -8.00 -17.47
N ALA A 24 -10.93 -7.72 -16.75
CA ALA A 24 -12.12 -7.10 -17.33
C ALA A 24 -11.71 -5.84 -18.10
N GLN A 25 -12.35 -5.54 -19.23
CA GLN A 25 -12.06 -4.37 -20.07
C GLN A 25 -12.03 -3.09 -19.21
N GLY A 26 -10.85 -2.49 -19.03
CA GLY A 26 -10.56 -1.39 -18.11
C GLY A 26 -10.00 -1.91 -16.77
N GLY A 27 -8.65 -1.96 -16.61
CA GLY A 27 -7.99 -2.39 -15.38
C GLY A 27 -8.44 -1.53 -14.18
N LEU A 28 -8.39 -2.10 -12.96
CA LEU A 28 -8.69 -1.38 -11.73
C LEU A 28 -7.78 -0.15 -11.55
N ARG A 29 -8.32 0.86 -10.90
CA ARG A 29 -7.61 2.10 -10.56
C ARG A 29 -7.63 2.28 -9.05
N ILE A 30 -6.49 2.09 -8.44
CA ILE A 30 -6.28 2.18 -6.99
C ILE A 30 -5.55 3.48 -6.68
N ILE A 31 -5.97 4.20 -5.66
CA ILE A 31 -5.27 5.38 -5.15
C ILE A 31 -5.10 5.25 -3.63
N THR A 32 -3.88 5.52 -3.16
CA THR A 32 -3.55 5.49 -1.73
C THR A 32 -3.08 6.87 -1.32
N PHE A 33 -3.63 7.36 -0.22
CA PHE A 33 -3.24 8.62 0.42
C PHE A 33 -2.44 8.33 1.69
N GLY A 34 -1.13 8.54 1.64
CA GLY A 34 -0.26 8.63 2.81
C GLY A 34 -0.15 10.09 3.25
N ALA A 35 0.16 10.33 4.51
CA ALA A 35 0.45 11.66 5.01
C ALA A 35 1.79 12.17 4.49
N HIS A 36 2.82 11.32 4.49
CA HIS A 36 4.20 11.65 4.13
C HIS A 36 4.70 10.82 2.94
N PRO A 37 5.79 11.27 2.27
CA PRO A 37 6.46 10.48 1.23
C PRO A 37 7.21 9.28 1.83
N ASP A 38 6.52 8.18 2.06
CA ASP A 38 6.96 6.85 2.52
C ASP A 38 5.77 6.00 3.00
N ASP A 39 4.70 6.62 3.50
CA ASP A 39 3.55 5.93 4.09
C ASP A 39 2.91 4.93 3.12
N CYS A 40 2.65 5.38 1.91
CA CYS A 40 2.00 4.57 0.88
C CYS A 40 2.84 3.33 0.55
N GLU A 41 4.15 3.52 0.39
CA GLU A 41 5.11 2.47 0.11
C GLU A 41 5.21 1.48 1.27
N LEU A 42 5.19 2.00 2.47
CA LEU A 42 5.27 1.21 3.70
C LEU A 42 4.00 0.42 3.97
N GLU A 43 2.82 1.05 3.77
CA GLU A 43 1.53 0.47 4.13
C GLU A 43 0.95 -0.44 3.03
N ALA A 44 1.19 -0.11 1.73
CA ALA A 44 0.55 -0.76 0.59
C ALA A 44 1.50 -1.14 -0.55
N GLY A 45 2.82 -1.02 -0.38
CA GLY A 45 3.80 -1.26 -1.46
C GLY A 45 3.79 -2.69 -2.01
N GLY A 46 3.46 -3.68 -1.19
CA GLY A 46 3.32 -5.07 -1.61
C GLY A 46 2.11 -5.27 -2.52
N VAL A 47 0.92 -4.84 -2.09
CA VAL A 47 -0.29 -4.94 -2.92
C VAL A 47 -0.20 -4.05 -4.15
N ALA A 48 0.44 -2.86 -4.05
CA ALA A 48 0.70 -2.00 -5.19
C ALA A 48 1.49 -2.73 -6.28
N THR A 49 2.55 -3.45 -5.90
CA THR A 49 3.34 -4.30 -6.80
C THR A 49 2.49 -5.39 -7.45
N LYS A 50 1.61 -6.03 -6.67
CA LYS A 50 0.73 -7.10 -7.18
C LYS A 50 -0.29 -6.57 -8.19
N TRP A 51 -0.94 -5.44 -7.90
CA TRP A 51 -1.86 -4.80 -8.83
C TRP A 51 -1.15 -4.34 -10.11
N ALA A 52 0.01 -3.70 -9.98
CA ALA A 52 0.80 -3.26 -11.13
C ALA A 52 1.23 -4.44 -12.03
N ALA A 53 1.64 -5.57 -11.44
CA ALA A 53 2.01 -6.79 -12.18
C ALA A 53 0.85 -7.39 -12.98
N LEU A 54 -0.40 -7.13 -12.57
CA LEU A 54 -1.62 -7.54 -13.28
C LEU A 54 -2.13 -6.48 -14.27
N GLY A 55 -1.38 -5.39 -14.47
CA GLY A 55 -1.75 -4.32 -15.41
C GLY A 55 -2.79 -3.32 -14.87
N HIS A 56 -3.08 -3.36 -13.56
CA HIS A 56 -3.90 -2.36 -12.90
C HIS A 56 -3.11 -1.07 -12.63
N LYS A 57 -3.80 0.05 -12.49
CA LYS A 57 -3.18 1.34 -12.20
C LYS A 57 -3.20 1.62 -10.71
N PHE A 58 -2.06 1.96 -10.15
CA PHE A 58 -1.92 2.35 -8.76
C PHE A 58 -1.24 3.71 -8.65
N LYS A 59 -1.79 4.61 -7.83
CA LYS A 59 -1.21 5.91 -7.52
C LYS A 59 -0.99 6.05 -6.02
N CYS A 60 0.23 6.39 -5.62
CA CYS A 60 0.54 6.91 -4.30
C CYS A 60 0.41 8.42 -4.28
N VAL A 61 -0.25 8.96 -3.27
CA VAL A 61 -0.32 10.41 -3.00
C VAL A 61 0.18 10.66 -1.59
N ALA A 62 1.28 11.40 -1.44
CA ALA A 62 1.68 11.96 -0.16
C ALA A 62 0.98 13.32 0.02
N VAL A 63 0.23 13.48 1.11
CA VAL A 63 -0.57 14.71 1.32
C VAL A 63 0.30 15.86 1.82
N THR A 64 1.45 15.56 2.45
CA THR A 64 2.49 16.56 2.79
C THR A 64 3.77 16.29 2.01
N ASN A 65 4.67 17.26 1.99
CA ASN A 65 5.92 17.20 1.23
C ASN A 65 7.10 16.60 2.03
N GLY A 66 6.91 16.29 3.32
CA GLY A 66 7.90 15.65 4.18
C GLY A 66 9.09 16.53 4.54
N ASP A 67 8.96 17.86 4.48
CA ASP A 67 10.06 18.82 4.60
C ASP A 67 10.58 19.06 6.03
N VAL A 68 9.99 18.44 7.05
CA VAL A 68 10.39 18.60 8.46
C VAL A 68 10.83 17.27 9.12
N GLY A 69 10.46 16.14 8.54
CA GLY A 69 10.64 14.81 9.14
C GLY A 69 12.05 14.22 9.08
N HIS A 70 13.14 15.02 9.22
CA HIS A 70 14.53 14.53 9.24
C HIS A 70 15.34 15.24 10.33
N ALA A 71 16.31 14.52 10.95
CA ALA A 71 17.06 15.02 12.11
C ALA A 71 17.99 16.20 11.80
N VAL A 72 18.46 16.33 10.55
CA VAL A 72 19.53 17.27 10.19
C VAL A 72 19.15 18.16 9.00
N LEU A 73 18.32 17.68 8.09
CA LEU A 73 17.93 18.37 6.87
C LEU A 73 16.45 18.78 6.97
N ALA A 74 16.10 19.99 6.51
CA ALA A 74 14.72 20.48 6.53
C ALA A 74 14.41 21.41 5.35
N GLY A 75 13.11 21.73 5.19
CA GLY A 75 12.61 22.67 4.21
C GLY A 75 12.73 22.19 2.77
N GLY A 76 12.84 23.12 1.83
CA GLY A 76 12.88 22.83 0.40
C GLY A 76 13.91 21.78 -0.03
N PRO A 77 15.14 21.80 0.48
CA PRO A 77 16.14 20.76 0.16
C PRO A 77 15.68 19.34 0.54
N LEU A 78 15.05 19.17 1.71
CA LEU A 78 14.50 17.87 2.11
C LEU A 78 13.30 17.46 1.28
N ALA A 79 12.37 18.38 1.03
CA ALA A 79 11.18 18.13 0.19
C ALA A 79 11.56 17.67 -1.23
N LEU A 80 12.57 18.32 -1.84
CA LEU A 80 13.08 17.94 -3.18
C LEU A 80 13.72 16.55 -3.15
N ARG A 81 14.50 16.25 -2.12
CA ARG A 81 15.12 14.93 -1.94
C ARG A 81 14.05 13.83 -1.79
N ARG A 82 13.08 14.01 -0.89
CA ARG A 82 11.99 13.05 -0.66
C ARG A 82 11.13 12.84 -1.90
N ARG A 83 10.88 13.91 -2.67
CA ARG A 83 10.22 13.78 -3.97
C ARG A 83 11.00 12.89 -4.93
N ALA A 84 12.31 13.05 -5.02
CA ALA A 84 13.16 12.20 -5.87
C ALA A 84 13.19 10.74 -5.39
N GLU A 85 13.26 10.51 -4.08
CA GLU A 85 13.20 9.19 -3.45
C GLU A 85 11.85 8.49 -3.70
N ALA A 86 10.72 9.19 -3.51
CA ALA A 86 9.39 8.66 -3.80
C ALA A 86 9.20 8.32 -5.30
N GLN A 87 9.75 9.14 -6.21
CA GLN A 87 9.77 8.81 -7.63
C GLN A 87 10.62 7.58 -7.95
N ALA A 88 11.74 7.38 -7.25
CA ALA A 88 12.54 6.17 -7.38
C ALA A 88 11.79 4.94 -6.86
N ALA A 89 11.15 5.05 -5.70
CA ALA A 89 10.28 4.02 -5.13
C ALA A 89 9.14 3.63 -6.08
N ALA A 90 8.45 4.62 -6.65
CA ALA A 90 7.36 4.40 -7.60
C ALA A 90 7.84 3.63 -8.86
N ARG A 91 9.04 3.93 -9.38
CA ARG A 91 9.63 3.17 -10.49
C ARG A 91 9.91 1.70 -10.12
N ILE A 92 10.38 1.45 -8.91
CA ILE A 92 10.61 0.08 -8.41
C ILE A 92 9.29 -0.69 -8.33
N LEU A 93 8.23 -0.07 -7.79
CA LEU A 93 6.92 -0.70 -7.65
C LEU A 93 6.17 -0.82 -8.98
N GLY A 94 6.47 0.00 -9.98
CA GLY A 94 5.75 0.10 -11.25
C GLY A 94 4.43 0.87 -11.13
N ILE A 95 4.41 1.93 -10.32
CA ILE A 95 3.23 2.74 -10.00
C ILE A 95 3.45 4.23 -10.30
N GLU A 96 2.40 5.03 -10.17
CA GLU A 96 2.47 6.49 -10.17
C GLU A 96 2.61 7.04 -8.75
N THR A 97 3.30 8.19 -8.60
CA THR A 97 3.37 8.92 -7.33
C THR A 97 3.14 10.40 -7.53
N GLU A 98 2.50 11.03 -6.56
CA GLU A 98 2.25 12.47 -6.50
C GLU A 98 2.46 12.96 -5.07
N ILE A 99 3.15 14.09 -4.89
CA ILE A 99 3.39 14.70 -3.60
C ILE A 99 2.78 16.09 -3.61
N LEU A 100 1.82 16.31 -2.69
CA LEU A 100 1.18 17.60 -2.50
C LEU A 100 2.10 18.53 -1.71
N ASP A 101 1.75 19.83 -1.70
CA ASP A 101 2.62 20.88 -1.17
C ASP A 101 2.13 21.43 0.18
N ASN A 102 1.59 20.55 1.04
CA ASN A 102 1.39 20.90 2.44
C ASN A 102 2.70 20.65 3.20
N HIS A 103 3.06 21.52 4.13
CA HIS A 103 4.20 21.29 5.01
C HIS A 103 3.95 20.11 5.95
N ASP A 104 5.00 19.33 6.19
CA ASP A 104 5.00 18.21 7.12
C ASP A 104 4.79 18.74 8.56
N GLY A 105 3.87 18.11 9.30
CA GLY A 105 3.45 18.54 10.63
C GLY A 105 2.37 19.63 10.66
N GLU A 106 2.02 20.21 9.51
CA GLU A 106 1.10 21.37 9.44
C GLU A 106 -0.18 21.08 8.65
N LEU A 107 -0.46 19.81 8.31
CA LEU A 107 -1.67 19.46 7.59
C LEU A 107 -2.92 19.78 8.41
N MET A 108 -3.86 20.51 7.79
CA MET A 108 -5.14 20.85 8.38
C MET A 108 -6.32 20.37 7.53
N VAL A 109 -7.43 20.05 8.20
CA VAL A 109 -8.70 19.67 7.55
C VAL A 109 -9.40 20.93 7.05
N THR A 110 -8.87 21.49 5.95
CA THR A 110 -9.43 22.67 5.29
C THR A 110 -10.36 22.29 4.15
N LEU A 111 -11.23 23.22 3.74
CA LEU A 111 -12.06 23.04 2.55
C LEU A 111 -11.20 22.86 1.27
N GLU A 112 -10.08 23.56 1.19
CA GLU A 112 -9.13 23.45 0.09
C GLU A 112 -8.56 22.04 0.00
N ASN A 113 -8.02 21.50 1.08
CA ASN A 113 -7.48 20.14 1.12
C ASN A 113 -8.56 19.09 0.84
N ARG A 114 -9.79 19.26 1.37
CA ARG A 114 -10.93 18.37 1.07
C ARG A 114 -11.26 18.36 -0.43
N ARG A 115 -11.30 19.54 -1.08
CA ARG A 115 -11.53 19.65 -2.53
C ARG A 115 -10.39 19.00 -3.32
N LYS A 116 -9.15 19.20 -2.89
CA LYS A 116 -7.96 18.60 -3.52
C LYS A 116 -8.02 17.06 -3.50
N ILE A 117 -8.30 16.46 -2.33
CA ILE A 117 -8.46 15.00 -2.18
C ILE A 117 -9.62 14.48 -3.06
N ALA A 118 -10.80 15.09 -2.97
CA ALA A 118 -11.96 14.67 -3.78
C ALA A 118 -11.68 14.78 -5.28
N ARG A 119 -10.98 15.83 -5.72
CA ARG A 119 -10.58 16.03 -7.11
C ARG A 119 -9.64 14.91 -7.58
N LEU A 120 -8.60 14.59 -6.81
CA LEU A 120 -7.65 13.54 -7.15
C LEU A 120 -8.33 12.16 -7.30
N ILE A 121 -9.27 11.82 -6.40
CA ILE A 121 -10.04 10.59 -6.49
C ILE A 121 -10.90 10.56 -7.77
N ARG A 122 -11.52 11.70 -8.14
CA ARG A 122 -12.33 11.83 -9.36
C ARG A 122 -11.49 11.76 -10.63
N GLU A 123 -10.39 12.52 -10.71
CA GLU A 123 -9.46 12.51 -11.84
C GLU A 123 -8.88 11.12 -12.07
N TRP A 124 -8.54 10.44 -10.97
CA TRP A 124 -8.05 9.07 -11.03
C TRP A 124 -9.14 8.06 -11.42
N GLN A 125 -10.44 8.40 -11.30
CA GLN A 125 -11.56 7.47 -11.49
C GLN A 125 -11.38 6.22 -10.63
N ALA A 126 -11.11 6.41 -9.34
CA ALA A 126 -10.73 5.34 -8.44
C ALA A 126 -11.81 4.27 -8.27
N ASP A 127 -11.41 3.00 -8.26
CA ASP A 127 -12.21 1.85 -7.80
C ASP A 127 -11.99 1.58 -6.32
N VAL A 128 -10.75 1.79 -5.87
CA VAL A 128 -10.30 1.58 -4.48
C VAL A 128 -9.53 2.80 -4.00
N VAL A 129 -9.81 3.22 -2.79
CA VAL A 129 -9.09 4.28 -2.06
C VAL A 129 -8.57 3.70 -0.77
N ILE A 130 -7.29 3.92 -0.45
CA ILE A 130 -6.66 3.47 0.79
C ILE A 130 -6.12 4.71 1.52
N SER A 131 -6.21 4.75 2.84
CA SER A 131 -5.70 5.85 3.67
C SER A 131 -5.44 5.42 5.11
N HIS A 132 -4.89 6.33 5.91
CA HIS A 132 -4.79 6.18 7.36
C HIS A 132 -6.17 6.18 8.02
N ARG A 133 -6.26 5.57 9.22
CA ARG A 133 -7.43 5.76 10.11
C ARG A 133 -7.38 7.16 10.77
N PRO A 134 -8.55 7.72 11.17
CA PRO A 134 -8.61 9.04 11.80
C PRO A 134 -8.15 9.04 13.27
N ASN A 135 -7.66 7.94 13.81
CA ASN A 135 -7.25 7.76 15.21
C ASN A 135 -5.77 7.38 15.38
N ASP A 136 -4.93 7.95 14.56
CA ASP A 136 -3.47 7.77 14.58
C ASP A 136 -2.77 8.72 15.58
N TYR A 137 -1.51 8.42 15.97
CA TYR A 137 -0.70 9.29 16.84
C TYR A 137 -0.26 10.57 16.13
N HIS A 138 0.05 10.49 14.82
CA HIS A 138 0.54 11.63 14.05
C HIS A 138 -0.63 12.52 13.58
N PRO A 139 -0.56 13.85 13.76
CA PRO A 139 -1.65 14.73 13.32
C PRO A 139 -1.91 14.63 11.82
N ASP A 140 -0.87 14.59 10.99
CA ASP A 140 -1.03 14.52 9.53
C ASP A 140 -1.65 13.19 9.08
N HIS A 141 -1.35 12.06 9.74
CA HIS A 141 -2.03 10.78 9.49
C HIS A 141 -3.52 10.90 9.80
N ARG A 142 -3.88 11.43 10.99
CA ARG A 142 -5.29 11.62 11.37
C ARG A 142 -6.01 12.50 10.36
N TYR A 143 -5.42 13.63 10.01
CA TYR A 143 -6.06 14.60 9.12
C TYR A 143 -6.11 14.12 7.67
N THR A 144 -5.14 13.35 7.20
CA THR A 144 -5.24 12.61 5.93
C THR A 144 -6.41 11.64 5.97
N GLY A 145 -6.54 10.84 7.02
CA GLY A 145 -7.68 9.93 7.22
C GLY A 145 -9.02 10.66 7.21
N VAL A 146 -9.14 11.76 7.95
CA VAL A 146 -10.37 12.58 7.99
C VAL A 146 -10.69 13.17 6.62
N LEU A 147 -9.72 13.75 5.93
CA LEU A 147 -9.90 14.35 4.59
C LEU A 147 -10.37 13.32 3.56
N VAL A 148 -9.82 12.10 3.60
CA VAL A 148 -10.21 11.01 2.70
C VAL A 148 -11.59 10.46 3.06
N MET A 149 -11.93 10.32 4.35
CA MET A 149 -13.28 9.94 4.79
C MET A 149 -14.33 10.99 4.37
N ASP A 150 -14.04 12.28 4.52
CA ASP A 150 -14.91 13.37 4.05
C ASP A 150 -15.12 13.28 2.52
N ALA A 151 -14.08 12.92 1.77
CA ALA A 151 -14.15 12.77 0.32
C ALA A 151 -15.05 11.60 -0.11
N ALA A 152 -15.23 10.56 0.71
CA ALA A 152 -16.03 9.38 0.37
C ALA A 152 -17.48 9.71 -0.03
N TYR A 153 -18.07 10.71 0.58
CA TYR A 153 -19.38 11.24 0.15
C TYR A 153 -19.23 12.25 -1.00
N MET A 154 -18.25 13.17 -0.89
CA MET A 154 -18.12 14.33 -1.77
C MET A 154 -17.75 13.97 -3.22
N VAL A 155 -17.11 12.83 -3.46
CA VAL A 155 -16.72 12.41 -4.82
C VAL A 155 -17.92 12.16 -5.75
N GLN A 156 -19.12 11.97 -5.21
CA GLN A 156 -20.37 11.80 -5.97
C GLN A 156 -21.24 13.07 -6.02
N VAL A 157 -20.91 14.13 -5.27
CA VAL A 157 -21.72 15.35 -5.19
C VAL A 157 -21.43 16.27 -6.38
N PRO A 158 -22.37 16.50 -7.34
CA PRO A 158 -22.06 17.15 -8.60
C PRO A 158 -21.50 18.58 -8.48
N PHE A 159 -22.01 19.36 -7.52
CA PHE A 159 -21.63 20.76 -7.33
C PHE A 159 -20.50 20.98 -6.32
N PHE A 160 -19.94 19.91 -5.78
CA PHE A 160 -18.71 19.98 -4.99
C PHE A 160 -17.51 19.77 -5.90
N GLY A 161 -16.72 20.83 -6.15
CA GLY A 161 -15.59 20.79 -7.10
C GLY A 161 -16.05 20.47 -8.53
N PRO A 162 -16.93 21.30 -9.14
CA PRO A 162 -17.58 21.02 -10.42
C PRO A 162 -16.63 21.03 -11.62
N GLU A 163 -15.39 21.44 -11.44
CA GLU A 163 -14.31 21.41 -12.44
C GLU A 163 -13.92 19.97 -12.85
N VAL A 164 -14.20 18.98 -12.01
CA VAL A 164 -14.04 17.56 -12.33
C VAL A 164 -15.36 16.83 -12.13
N PRO A 165 -15.89 16.10 -13.13
CA PRO A 165 -17.17 15.41 -13.02
C PRO A 165 -17.23 14.46 -11.82
N PRO A 166 -18.40 14.32 -11.16
CA PRO A 166 -18.59 13.39 -10.06
C PRO A 166 -18.43 11.95 -10.53
N LEU A 167 -17.98 11.07 -9.63
CA LEU A 167 -17.91 9.63 -9.92
C LEU A 167 -19.33 9.05 -10.04
N LYS A 168 -19.55 8.22 -11.06
CA LYS A 168 -20.81 7.49 -11.24
C LYS A 168 -20.98 6.36 -10.23
N LYS A 169 -19.88 5.75 -9.81
CA LYS A 169 -19.81 4.67 -8.83
C LYS A 169 -18.84 5.08 -7.73
N ASN A 170 -19.29 5.01 -6.46
CA ASN A 170 -18.41 5.32 -5.33
C ASN A 170 -17.32 4.26 -5.21
N PRO A 171 -16.06 4.62 -4.99
CA PRO A 171 -14.99 3.66 -4.65
C PRO A 171 -15.29 2.87 -3.38
N VAL A 172 -14.59 1.76 -3.22
CA VAL A 172 -14.43 1.11 -1.90
C VAL A 172 -13.27 1.76 -1.19
N PHE A 173 -13.49 2.17 0.07
CA PHE A 173 -12.49 2.81 0.91
C PHE A 173 -11.95 1.82 1.93
N PHE A 174 -10.64 1.82 2.12
CA PHE A 174 -9.94 1.01 3.12
C PHE A 174 -9.01 1.90 3.95
N PHE A 175 -8.78 1.45 5.18
CA PHE A 175 -7.70 1.96 6.02
C PHE A 175 -6.51 1.00 5.98
N SER A 176 -5.30 1.55 5.96
CA SER A 176 -4.06 0.79 6.15
C SER A 176 -3.87 0.35 7.60
N GLU A 177 -3.06 -0.69 7.81
CA GLU A 177 -2.85 -1.28 9.13
C GLU A 177 -2.19 -0.30 10.11
N ASP A 178 -2.76 -0.22 11.31
CA ASP A 178 -2.15 0.39 12.47
C ASP A 178 -2.21 -0.53 13.73
N ARG A 179 -1.74 -0.02 14.85
CA ARG A 179 -1.72 -0.75 16.13
C ARG A 179 -2.52 -0.10 17.22
N PHE A 180 -3.26 0.95 16.89
CA PHE A 180 -4.06 1.66 17.88
C PHE A 180 -5.28 0.84 18.27
N GLN A 181 -5.60 0.89 19.58
CA GLN A 181 -6.67 0.09 20.17
C GLN A 181 -7.92 0.93 20.45
N LYS A 182 -7.79 2.26 20.43
CA LYS A 182 -8.88 3.18 20.76
C LYS A 182 -9.15 4.13 19.58
N PRO A 183 -10.42 4.46 19.28
CA PRO A 183 -11.63 3.94 19.94
C PRO A 183 -11.88 2.46 19.70
N ASN A 184 -11.45 1.90 18.55
CA ASN A 184 -11.59 0.49 18.17
C ASN A 184 -10.24 -0.05 17.65
N PRO A 185 -9.91 -1.31 17.95
CA PRO A 185 -8.75 -1.96 17.35
C PRO A 185 -8.94 -2.13 15.84
N PHE A 186 -7.84 -2.17 15.09
CA PHE A 186 -7.83 -2.44 13.66
C PHE A 186 -8.34 -3.86 13.35
N SER A 187 -9.32 -4.02 12.46
CA SER A 187 -10.03 -5.28 12.23
C SER A 187 -9.33 -6.24 11.26
N GLY A 188 -8.54 -5.74 10.32
CA GLY A 188 -7.87 -6.54 9.30
C GLY A 188 -8.85 -7.34 8.43
N ASP A 189 -9.81 -6.68 7.81
CA ASP A 189 -10.87 -7.34 7.03
C ASP A 189 -10.34 -7.98 5.74
N VAL A 190 -9.32 -7.37 5.15
CA VAL A 190 -8.62 -7.88 3.97
C VAL A 190 -7.15 -8.04 4.31
N VAL A 191 -6.64 -9.27 4.24
CA VAL A 191 -5.23 -9.58 4.53
C VAL A 191 -4.61 -10.29 3.33
N VAL A 192 -3.53 -9.71 2.81
CA VAL A 192 -2.88 -10.13 1.56
C VAL A 192 -1.48 -10.66 1.85
N ALA A 193 -1.21 -11.89 1.41
CA ALA A 193 0.15 -12.44 1.39
C ALA A 193 1.02 -11.69 0.38
N ILE A 194 2.20 -11.25 0.82
CA ILE A 194 3.15 -10.49 0.00
C ILE A 194 4.53 -11.17 -0.11
N ASP A 195 4.63 -12.46 0.23
CA ASP A 195 5.89 -13.22 0.20
C ASP A 195 6.59 -13.14 -1.16
N ASP A 196 5.83 -13.18 -2.24
CA ASP A 196 6.31 -13.13 -3.64
C ASP A 196 6.81 -11.74 -4.09
N VAL A 197 6.50 -10.69 -3.35
CA VAL A 197 6.86 -9.30 -3.67
C VAL A 197 7.62 -8.57 -2.55
N VAL A 198 7.85 -9.22 -1.41
CA VAL A 198 8.47 -8.60 -0.23
C VAL A 198 9.86 -8.05 -0.53
N GLU A 199 10.66 -8.75 -1.35
CA GLU A 199 12.00 -8.27 -1.72
C GLU A 199 11.93 -6.95 -2.49
N LYS A 200 10.93 -6.78 -3.35
CA LYS A 200 10.70 -5.54 -4.07
C LYS A 200 10.28 -4.42 -3.12
N LYS A 201 9.39 -4.71 -2.18
CA LYS A 201 8.98 -3.77 -1.12
C LYS A 201 10.15 -3.35 -0.24
N LEU A 202 11.03 -4.27 0.16
CA LEU A 202 12.25 -3.93 0.92
C LEU A 202 13.24 -3.09 0.10
N GLY A 203 13.33 -3.32 -1.22
CA GLY A 203 14.10 -2.48 -2.14
C GLY A 203 13.61 -1.05 -2.23
N VAL A 204 12.31 -0.82 -2.03
CA VAL A 204 11.72 0.54 -1.95
C VAL A 204 12.23 1.27 -0.71
N MET A 205 12.31 0.60 0.45
CA MET A 205 12.88 1.19 1.66
C MET A 205 14.34 1.64 1.43
N GLU A 206 15.08 0.89 0.60
CA GLU A 206 16.45 1.27 0.23
C GLU A 206 16.51 2.52 -0.67
N ALA A 207 15.49 2.75 -1.50
CA ALA A 207 15.42 3.94 -2.36
C ALA A 207 15.01 5.21 -1.62
N MET A 208 14.44 5.08 -0.42
CA MET A 208 13.98 6.19 0.43
C MET A 208 14.97 6.41 1.59
N GLU A 209 16.22 6.70 1.25
CA GLU A 209 17.36 6.73 2.17
C GLU A 209 17.17 7.75 3.29
N SER A 210 16.70 8.96 2.97
CA SER A 210 16.49 10.03 3.96
C SER A 210 15.51 9.66 5.04
N GLN A 211 14.57 8.74 4.75
CA GLN A 211 13.54 8.32 5.70
C GLN A 211 13.98 7.08 6.50
N PHE A 212 14.48 6.05 5.81
CA PHE A 212 14.67 4.74 6.44
C PHE A 212 16.12 4.47 6.89
N TYR A 213 17.12 5.01 6.18
CA TYR A 213 18.53 4.76 6.50
C TYR A 213 19.15 5.85 7.33
N GLU A 214 18.91 7.09 6.98
CA GLU A 214 19.38 8.23 7.74
C GLU A 214 18.58 8.41 9.03
N GLY A 215 17.39 7.83 9.06
CA GLY A 215 16.44 7.96 10.16
C GLY A 215 15.61 9.24 9.99
N GLY A 216 14.30 9.11 10.23
CA GLY A 216 13.42 10.27 10.37
C GLY A 216 13.84 11.12 11.57
N CYS A 217 13.00 12.02 12.00
CA CYS A 217 13.30 12.96 13.11
C CYS A 217 13.77 12.26 14.41
N CYS A 218 13.36 11.01 14.66
CA CYS A 218 13.49 10.35 15.95
C CYS A 218 14.34 9.07 15.94
N ASP A 219 14.78 8.59 14.78
CA ASP A 219 15.39 7.26 14.61
C ASP A 219 16.88 7.29 14.21
N VAL A 220 17.55 8.42 14.42
CA VAL A 220 18.99 8.52 14.16
C VAL A 220 19.73 7.62 15.14
N PRO A 221 20.60 6.71 14.67
CA PRO A 221 21.39 5.86 15.55
C PRO A 221 22.24 6.69 16.54
N ALA A 222 22.36 6.22 17.76
CA ALA A 222 23.31 6.79 18.70
C ALA A 222 24.71 6.79 18.07
N GLY A 223 25.36 7.97 17.95
CA GLY A 223 26.64 8.12 17.26
C GLY A 223 26.57 8.56 15.80
N GLY A 224 25.35 8.80 15.26
CA GLY A 224 25.15 9.31 13.90
C GLY A 224 25.17 8.21 12.83
N LEU A 225 25.16 8.63 11.56
CA LEU A 225 25.15 7.71 10.42
C LEU A 225 26.58 7.18 10.14
N PRO A 226 26.70 5.86 9.88
CA PRO A 226 27.97 5.28 9.49
C PRO A 226 28.50 5.89 8.19
N GLN A 227 29.79 6.24 8.15
CA GLN A 227 30.42 6.81 6.96
C GLN A 227 31.19 5.76 6.15
N ASP A 228 31.70 4.72 6.81
CA ASP A 228 32.42 3.64 6.16
C ASP A 228 31.50 2.58 5.50
N ALA A 229 32.06 1.82 4.57
CA ALA A 229 31.29 0.84 3.80
C ALA A 229 30.71 -0.29 4.67
N ALA A 230 31.42 -0.74 5.70
CA ALA A 230 30.96 -1.82 6.57
C ALA A 230 29.80 -1.35 7.47
N GLY A 231 29.90 -0.16 8.04
CA GLY A 231 28.86 0.47 8.83
C GLY A 231 27.58 0.72 8.00
N LYS A 232 27.72 1.22 6.76
CA LYS A 232 26.58 1.40 5.83
C LYS A 232 25.91 0.07 5.51
N ALA A 233 26.67 -0.99 5.25
CA ALA A 233 26.12 -2.32 5.00
C ALA A 233 25.40 -2.88 6.24
N ALA A 234 25.95 -2.69 7.43
CA ALA A 234 25.33 -3.10 8.69
C ALA A 234 24.01 -2.33 8.93
N ARG A 235 23.98 -1.02 8.70
CA ARG A 235 22.76 -0.20 8.81
C ARG A 235 21.69 -0.66 7.81
N LYS A 236 22.07 -0.92 6.57
CA LYS A 236 21.20 -1.46 5.54
C LYS A 236 20.54 -2.78 5.99
N LYS A 237 21.35 -3.70 6.50
CA LYS A 237 20.84 -4.97 7.05
C LYS A 237 19.88 -4.74 8.21
N GLN A 238 20.22 -3.86 9.15
CA GLN A 238 19.36 -3.53 10.30
C GLN A 238 17.98 -3.03 9.85
N VAL A 239 17.93 -2.12 8.87
CA VAL A 239 16.67 -1.58 8.32
C VAL A 239 15.85 -2.69 7.65
N ARG A 240 16.48 -3.53 6.81
CA ARG A 240 15.81 -4.68 6.19
C ARG A 240 15.23 -5.64 7.24
N ASP A 241 16.00 -6.00 8.25
CA ASP A 241 15.54 -6.89 9.32
C ASP A 241 14.36 -6.29 10.09
N LEU A 242 14.40 -4.99 10.39
CA LEU A 242 13.32 -4.26 11.07
C LEU A 242 12.00 -4.31 10.28
N PHE A 243 12.03 -4.00 8.99
CA PHE A 243 10.83 -3.99 8.15
C PHE A 243 10.36 -5.41 7.80
N SER A 244 11.26 -6.36 7.58
CA SER A 244 10.89 -7.78 7.44
C SER A 244 10.14 -8.27 8.68
N ALA A 245 10.62 -7.94 9.87
CA ALA A 245 9.94 -8.28 11.12
C ALA A 245 8.59 -7.56 11.27
N ARG A 246 8.45 -6.32 10.78
CA ARG A 246 7.15 -5.61 10.75
C ARG A 246 6.13 -6.36 9.90
N PHE A 247 6.48 -6.71 8.67
CA PHE A 247 5.58 -7.40 7.74
C PHE A 247 5.26 -8.84 8.19
N SER A 248 6.21 -9.50 8.87
CA SER A 248 5.98 -10.81 9.48
C SER A 248 4.98 -10.73 10.65
N ARG A 249 5.08 -9.71 11.50
CA ARG A 249 4.10 -9.51 12.59
C ARG A 249 2.67 -9.29 12.08
N THR A 250 2.49 -8.64 10.93
CA THR A 250 1.17 -8.53 10.27
C THR A 250 0.63 -9.90 9.89
N ALA A 251 1.46 -10.76 9.28
CA ALA A 251 1.06 -12.13 8.95
C ALA A 251 0.69 -12.95 10.20
N ASP A 252 1.45 -12.81 11.28
CA ASP A 252 1.18 -13.53 12.53
C ASP A 252 -0.10 -13.01 13.22
N ARG A 253 -0.29 -11.69 13.27
CA ARG A 253 -1.48 -11.06 13.85
C ARG A 253 -2.76 -11.52 13.16
N PHE A 254 -2.73 -11.67 11.85
CA PHE A 254 -3.91 -12.03 11.05
C PHE A 254 -3.85 -13.44 10.47
N ARG A 255 -3.12 -14.36 11.11
CA ARG A 255 -2.96 -15.75 10.66
C ARG A 255 -4.27 -16.46 10.35
N ALA A 256 -5.27 -16.30 11.20
CA ALA A 256 -6.60 -16.89 11.01
C ALA A 256 -7.28 -16.39 9.71
N ARG A 257 -7.12 -15.08 9.38
CA ARG A 257 -7.63 -14.50 8.14
C ARG A 257 -6.89 -15.05 6.91
N LEU A 258 -5.58 -15.19 7.00
CA LEU A 258 -4.77 -15.80 5.93
C LEU A 258 -5.16 -17.26 5.69
N VAL A 259 -5.36 -18.06 6.74
CA VAL A 259 -5.82 -19.45 6.62
C VAL A 259 -7.22 -19.52 6.00
N ALA A 260 -8.13 -18.65 6.43
CA ALA A 260 -9.48 -18.60 5.85
C ALA A 260 -9.47 -18.23 4.36
N ARG A 261 -8.55 -17.35 3.94
CA ARG A 261 -8.46 -16.87 2.55
C ARG A 261 -7.69 -17.79 1.62
N TYR A 262 -6.56 -18.34 2.08
CA TYR A 262 -5.62 -19.10 1.24
C TYR A 262 -5.67 -20.61 1.46
N GLY A 263 -6.48 -21.11 2.42
CA GLY A 263 -6.51 -22.49 2.86
C GLY A 263 -5.46 -22.80 3.94
N GLN A 264 -5.65 -23.92 4.64
CA GLN A 264 -4.85 -24.30 5.82
C GLN A 264 -3.35 -24.35 5.53
N GLU A 265 -2.93 -25.05 4.51
CA GLU A 265 -1.51 -25.21 4.20
C GLU A 265 -0.86 -23.89 3.77
N ARG A 266 -1.39 -23.25 2.72
CA ARG A 266 -0.83 -22.02 2.18
C ARG A 266 -0.93 -20.86 3.16
N GLY A 267 -2.10 -20.67 3.80
CA GLY A 267 -2.32 -19.57 4.74
C GLY A 267 -1.44 -19.69 5.99
N ALA A 268 -1.18 -20.90 6.48
CA ALA A 268 -0.26 -21.13 7.59
C ALA A 268 1.20 -20.83 7.23
N ALA A 269 1.59 -21.04 5.96
CA ALA A 269 2.95 -20.85 5.47
C ALA A 269 3.31 -19.38 5.12
N VAL A 270 2.33 -18.47 5.01
CA VAL A 270 2.57 -17.03 4.72
C VAL A 270 3.48 -16.42 5.77
N LYS A 271 4.56 -15.80 5.33
CA LYS A 271 5.54 -15.13 6.20
C LYS A 271 5.32 -13.63 6.30
N TYR A 272 4.86 -13.01 5.23
CA TYR A 272 4.71 -11.55 5.13
C TYR A 272 3.33 -11.18 4.61
N ALA A 273 2.71 -10.20 5.21
CA ALA A 273 1.39 -9.74 4.81
C ALA A 273 1.24 -8.23 4.91
N GLU A 274 0.25 -7.72 4.19
CA GLU A 274 -0.34 -6.40 4.36
C GLU A 274 -1.82 -6.58 4.72
N ALA A 275 -2.34 -5.70 5.56
CA ALA A 275 -3.71 -5.78 6.05
C ALA A 275 -4.45 -4.44 5.87
N PHE A 276 -5.74 -4.54 5.57
CA PHE A 276 -6.61 -3.40 5.33
C PHE A 276 -7.92 -3.59 6.09
N GLU A 277 -8.40 -2.51 6.69
CA GLU A 277 -9.71 -2.43 7.34
C GLU A 277 -10.70 -1.75 6.40
N LEU A 278 -11.89 -2.31 6.23
CA LEU A 278 -12.93 -1.71 5.41
C LEU A 278 -13.51 -0.47 6.09
N CYS A 279 -13.46 0.67 5.41
CA CYS A 279 -14.13 1.87 5.85
C CYS A 279 -15.65 1.74 5.64
N GLU A 280 -16.45 2.14 6.61
CA GLU A 280 -17.93 2.12 6.52
C GLU A 280 -18.49 3.18 5.54
N TYR A 281 -17.64 4.10 5.07
CA TYR A 281 -18.01 5.12 4.09
C TYR A 281 -17.67 4.68 2.67
N GLY A 282 -18.36 5.27 1.70
CA GLY A 282 -18.25 4.83 0.32
C GLY A 282 -19.05 3.55 0.03
N ARG A 283 -18.65 2.83 -0.99
CA ARG A 283 -19.34 1.61 -1.39
C ARG A 283 -18.92 0.42 -0.54
N GLN A 284 -19.89 -0.36 -0.09
CA GLN A 284 -19.65 -1.56 0.70
C GLN A 284 -19.57 -2.79 -0.23
N PRO A 285 -18.42 -3.47 -0.31
CA PRO A 285 -18.26 -4.64 -1.17
C PRO A 285 -18.77 -5.91 -0.49
N ASP A 286 -19.32 -6.81 -1.28
CA ASP A 286 -19.50 -8.20 -0.88
C ASP A 286 -18.20 -9.03 -1.10
N GLU A 287 -18.22 -10.29 -0.73
CA GLU A 287 -17.08 -11.19 -0.87
C GLU A 287 -16.64 -11.39 -2.33
N ALA A 288 -17.59 -11.43 -3.27
CA ALA A 288 -17.28 -11.55 -4.70
C ALA A 288 -16.59 -10.30 -5.22
N GLU A 289 -17.01 -9.12 -4.74
CA GLU A 289 -16.37 -7.87 -5.08
C GLU A 289 -14.98 -7.72 -4.44
N ILE A 290 -14.77 -8.16 -3.20
CA ILE A 290 -13.43 -8.21 -2.59
C ILE A 290 -12.48 -9.04 -3.46
N LYS A 291 -12.91 -10.22 -3.94
CA LYS A 291 -12.09 -11.03 -4.87
C LYS A 291 -11.82 -10.32 -6.19
N ARG A 292 -12.78 -9.58 -6.72
CA ARG A 292 -12.59 -8.77 -7.93
C ARG A 292 -11.62 -7.61 -7.72
N LEU A 293 -11.68 -6.96 -6.56
CA LEU A 293 -10.79 -5.83 -6.22
C LEU A 293 -9.37 -6.29 -5.86
N PHE A 294 -9.22 -7.47 -5.29
CA PHE A 294 -7.94 -8.10 -4.97
C PHE A 294 -7.73 -9.38 -5.81
N PRO A 295 -7.49 -9.24 -7.15
CA PRO A 295 -7.52 -10.36 -8.10
C PRO A 295 -6.37 -11.34 -7.94
N PHE A 296 -5.50 -11.15 -6.98
CA PHE A 296 -4.41 -12.06 -6.58
C PHE A 296 -4.79 -13.00 -5.42
N PHE A 297 -6.03 -12.96 -4.98
CA PHE A 297 -6.58 -13.99 -4.09
C PHE A 297 -6.86 -15.29 -4.88
N PRO A 298 -6.77 -16.44 -4.21
CA PRO A 298 -7.06 -17.73 -4.86
C PRO A 298 -8.54 -17.86 -5.24
#